data_3b1575d1b1c15fe5968c65b6b8699ea3
#
_entry.id   3b1575d1b1c15fe5968c65b6b8699ea3
#
_cell.length_a   1.000
_cell.length_b   1.000
_cell.length_c   1.000
_cell.angle_alpha   90.00
_cell.angle_beta   90.00
_cell.angle_gamma   90.00
#
_symmetry.space_group_name_H-M   'P 1'
#
loop_
_entity.id
_entity.type
_entity.pdbx_description
1 polymer ?
#
loop_
_entity_poly.entity_id
_entity_poly.type
_entity_poly.pdbx_seq_one_letter_code
_entity_poly.pdbx_strand_id
1 'polypeptide(L)'
;MPWRDNPDPYAVWISEIMLQQTRVDTVIPYFEKWMKLFPDVKVLAKSSEQDVLNTWEGLGYYSRARNLHKAAKVVAEKFNGELPRNLDDLRNLPGIGRYTVGSIASIAFKMDEPTLDGNLRRVFSRLYDVTEFADSPAGEKILWAYAAQNLPKGKASDYNQALMDLGATVCLPKNPICLLCPLMAMCKAHENGTQQLRPVLKPKKKTPHYVHAAGVIIYRGRALLAQRPPDGLLARMWEFPNGRVAADPAKELINVLNAAYRLKVKRKEALGTIQHAYTHFKVTVHAFRCDCAPIPKNKNLKWVRLAELDDHPMGKVDRQIARKILRSR
;
A
#
# COMPACT_ATOMS: atom_id res chain seq x y z
N MET A 1 17.82 10.81 3.67
CA MET A 1 16.44 10.26 3.87
C MET A 1 16.19 10.16 5.35
N PRO A 2 15.06 10.65 5.88
CA PRO A 2 14.85 10.76 7.35
C PRO A 2 15.08 9.48 8.16
N TRP A 3 14.78 8.33 7.58
CA TRP A 3 14.97 7.02 8.23
C TRP A 3 16.40 6.47 8.15
N ARG A 4 17.29 7.06 7.34
CA ARG A 4 18.69 6.62 7.27
C ARG A 4 19.57 7.27 8.32
N ASP A 5 19.19 8.47 8.73
CA ASP A 5 19.91 9.23 9.74
C ASP A 5 19.53 8.79 11.16
N ASN A 6 18.48 7.96 11.26
CA ASN A 6 18.02 7.37 12.53
C ASN A 6 17.97 5.84 12.40
N PRO A 7 18.95 5.11 12.94
CA PRO A 7 19.03 3.64 12.92
C PRO A 7 18.06 2.96 13.90
N ASP A 8 17.14 3.68 14.54
CA ASP A 8 16.13 3.11 15.41
C ASP A 8 15.34 2.00 14.67
N PRO A 9 15.27 0.77 15.23
CA PRO A 9 14.58 -0.36 14.62
C PRO A 9 13.11 -0.07 14.26
N TYR A 10 12.42 0.72 15.07
CA TYR A 10 11.04 1.13 14.78
C TYR A 10 10.98 2.01 13.54
N ALA A 11 11.83 3.03 13.45
CA ALA A 11 11.88 3.93 12.29
C ALA A 11 12.23 3.18 10.99
N VAL A 12 13.19 2.25 11.06
CA VAL A 12 13.54 1.37 9.93
C VAL A 12 12.35 0.51 9.53
N TRP A 13 11.67 -0.14 10.47
CA TRP A 13 10.49 -0.94 10.17
C TRP A 13 9.38 -0.14 9.50
N ILE A 14 9.04 1.04 10.03
CA ILE A 14 8.02 1.91 9.45
C ILE A 14 8.37 2.29 8.01
N SER A 15 9.61 2.75 7.77
CA SER A 15 10.06 3.15 6.45
C SER A 15 10.03 1.98 5.44
N GLU A 16 10.48 0.80 5.83
CA GLU A 16 10.49 -0.40 4.99
C GLU A 16 9.07 -0.82 4.57
N ILE A 17 8.11 -0.74 5.49
CA ILE A 17 6.70 -1.03 5.15
C ILE A 17 6.10 0.07 4.27
N MET A 18 6.42 1.35 4.49
CA MET A 18 5.94 2.44 3.66
C MET A 18 6.50 2.41 2.24
N LEU A 19 7.77 2.02 2.09
CA LEU A 19 8.47 1.94 0.80
C LEU A 19 8.01 0.77 -0.07
N GLN A 20 7.31 -0.23 0.48
CA GLN A 20 6.76 -1.32 -0.33
C GLN A 20 5.85 -0.77 -1.43
N GLN A 21 6.27 -0.86 -2.70
CA GLN A 21 5.54 -0.39 -3.88
C GLN A 21 5.18 1.11 -3.85
N THR A 22 5.91 1.91 -3.08
CA THR A 22 5.71 3.36 -2.98
C THR A 22 7.06 4.08 -3.18
N ARG A 23 7.05 5.19 -3.91
CA ARG A 23 8.27 5.97 -4.23
C ARG A 23 8.73 6.73 -2.99
N VAL A 24 10.05 6.91 -2.86
CA VAL A 24 10.70 7.63 -1.75
C VAL A 24 10.10 9.02 -1.52
N ASP A 25 10.00 9.83 -2.57
CA ASP A 25 9.44 11.21 -2.49
C ASP A 25 8.02 11.24 -1.93
N THR A 26 7.24 10.17 -2.20
CA THR A 26 5.88 10.04 -1.65
C THR A 26 5.91 9.63 -0.18
N VAL A 27 6.88 8.80 0.22
CA VAL A 27 6.97 8.27 1.59
C VAL A 27 7.45 9.31 2.58
N ILE A 28 8.40 10.17 2.22
CA ILE A 28 9.01 11.15 3.15
C ILE A 28 7.97 11.92 3.99
N PRO A 29 6.99 12.64 3.40
CA PRO A 29 6.03 13.41 4.20
C PRO A 29 5.11 12.52 5.05
N TYR A 30 4.81 11.29 4.61
CA TYR A 30 4.04 10.34 5.41
C TYR A 30 4.83 9.80 6.60
N PHE A 31 6.09 9.47 6.39
CA PHE A 31 6.99 9.01 7.44
C PHE A 31 7.16 10.07 8.53
N GLU A 32 7.43 11.32 8.15
CA GLU A 32 7.58 12.42 9.09
C GLU A 32 6.30 12.67 9.91
N LYS A 33 5.14 12.65 9.24
CA LYS A 33 3.84 12.74 9.92
C LYS A 33 3.60 11.57 10.85
N TRP A 34 3.94 10.35 10.41
CA TRP A 34 3.78 9.13 11.18
C TRP A 34 4.61 9.14 12.46
N MET A 35 5.89 9.48 12.35
CA MET A 35 6.80 9.52 13.50
C MET A 35 6.41 10.58 14.54
N LYS A 36 5.74 11.66 14.13
CA LYS A 36 5.16 12.65 15.05
C LYS A 36 3.93 12.11 15.80
N LEU A 37 3.07 11.35 15.13
CA LEU A 37 1.81 10.86 15.70
C LEU A 37 2.01 9.54 16.47
N PHE A 38 2.89 8.70 15.97
CA PHE A 38 3.20 7.37 16.52
C PHE A 38 4.72 7.24 16.67
N PRO A 39 5.33 7.91 17.67
CA PRO A 39 6.79 7.97 17.83
C PRO A 39 7.43 6.63 18.17
N ASP A 40 6.67 5.69 18.71
CA ASP A 40 7.13 4.36 19.11
C ASP A 40 6.05 3.28 18.93
N VAL A 41 6.47 2.03 19.12
CA VAL A 41 5.60 0.85 19.01
C VAL A 41 4.43 0.89 20.00
N LYS A 42 4.65 1.36 21.22
CA LYS A 42 3.62 1.35 22.28
C LYS A 42 2.51 2.34 21.98
N VAL A 43 2.86 3.53 21.49
CA VAL A 43 1.89 4.54 21.04
C VAL A 43 1.10 4.02 19.84
N LEU A 44 1.78 3.44 18.84
CA LEU A 44 1.10 2.83 17.68
C LEU A 44 0.16 1.70 18.11
N ALA A 45 0.59 0.81 19.00
CA ALA A 45 -0.24 -0.31 19.47
C ALA A 45 -1.52 0.13 20.19
N LYS A 46 -1.46 1.23 20.94
CA LYS A 46 -2.59 1.81 21.69
C LYS A 46 -3.55 2.62 20.82
N SER A 47 -3.12 3.05 19.64
CA SER A 47 -3.91 3.89 18.74
C SER A 47 -5.12 3.13 18.18
N SER A 48 -6.14 3.86 17.75
CA SER A 48 -7.25 3.24 17.05
C SER A 48 -6.85 2.82 15.62
N GLU A 49 -7.47 1.76 15.10
CA GLU A 49 -7.23 1.37 13.70
C GLU A 49 -7.65 2.49 12.72
N GLN A 50 -8.64 3.29 13.09
CA GLN A 50 -9.09 4.41 12.27
C GLN A 50 -8.05 5.52 12.18
N ASP A 51 -7.37 5.87 13.28
CA ASP A 51 -6.29 6.87 13.29
C ASP A 51 -5.11 6.41 12.44
N VAL A 52 -4.77 5.11 12.54
CA VAL A 52 -3.72 4.49 11.73
C VAL A 52 -4.07 4.55 10.23
N LEU A 53 -5.30 4.17 9.87
CA LEU A 53 -5.77 4.22 8.48
C LEU A 53 -5.88 5.65 7.95
N ASN A 54 -6.31 6.60 8.78
CA ASN A 54 -6.40 8.00 8.41
C ASN A 54 -5.02 8.63 8.15
N THR A 55 -4.04 8.29 9.00
CA THR A 55 -2.65 8.73 8.81
C THR A 55 -2.02 8.13 7.55
N TRP A 56 -2.42 6.91 7.18
CA TRP A 56 -1.94 6.19 5.99
C TRP A 56 -2.66 6.59 4.70
N GLU A 57 -3.76 7.35 4.79
CA GLU A 57 -4.60 7.66 3.64
C GLU A 57 -3.82 8.31 2.50
N GLY A 58 -3.88 7.71 1.31
CA GLY A 58 -3.17 8.15 0.10
C GLY A 58 -1.96 7.29 -0.28
N LEU A 59 -1.30 6.59 0.66
CA LEU A 59 -0.18 5.69 0.36
C LEU A 59 -0.62 4.42 -0.40
N GLY A 60 -1.90 4.03 -0.29
CA GLY A 60 -2.40 2.80 -0.90
C GLY A 60 -1.98 1.52 -0.15
N TYR A 61 -2.44 0.35 -0.67
CA TYR A 61 -2.14 -0.95 -0.05
C TYR A 61 -2.39 -0.97 1.45
N TYR A 62 -3.58 -0.57 1.89
CA TYR A 62 -3.94 -0.35 3.29
C TYR A 62 -3.83 -1.59 4.19
N SER A 63 -3.71 -2.79 3.60
CA SER A 63 -3.34 -4.00 4.35
C SER A 63 -2.00 -3.87 5.06
N ARG A 64 -1.05 -3.07 4.51
CA ARG A 64 0.23 -2.77 5.15
C ARG A 64 0.02 -2.04 6.47
N ALA A 65 -0.77 -0.97 6.48
CA ALA A 65 -1.09 -0.22 7.69
C ALA A 65 -1.79 -1.08 8.76
N ARG A 66 -2.77 -1.91 8.34
CA ARG A 66 -3.45 -2.81 9.27
C ARG A 66 -2.52 -3.88 9.84
N ASN A 67 -1.68 -4.48 9.00
CA ASN A 67 -0.71 -5.47 9.46
C ASN A 67 0.33 -4.83 10.38
N LEU A 68 0.83 -3.64 10.04
CA LEU A 68 1.73 -2.85 10.86
C LEU A 68 1.13 -2.60 12.26
N HIS A 69 -0.13 -2.17 12.33
CA HIS A 69 -0.84 -1.95 13.58
C HIS A 69 -1.04 -3.25 14.38
N LYS A 70 -1.41 -4.35 13.71
CA LYS A 70 -1.50 -5.68 14.35
C LYS A 70 -0.15 -6.13 14.89
N ALA A 71 0.92 -5.97 14.10
CA ALA A 71 2.27 -6.32 14.51
C ALA A 71 2.74 -5.46 15.71
N ALA A 72 2.45 -4.17 15.72
CA ALA A 72 2.76 -3.29 16.85
C ALA A 72 2.11 -3.75 18.16
N LYS A 73 0.87 -4.24 18.11
CA LYS A 73 0.19 -4.84 19.28
C LYS A 73 0.90 -6.08 19.77
N VAL A 74 1.31 -6.97 18.86
CA VAL A 74 2.08 -8.17 19.22
C VAL A 74 3.43 -7.80 19.83
N VAL A 75 4.12 -6.81 19.25
CA VAL A 75 5.43 -6.35 19.77
C VAL A 75 5.27 -5.69 21.13
N ALA A 76 4.24 -4.88 21.34
CA ALA A 76 3.97 -4.26 22.63
C ALA A 76 3.65 -5.30 23.70
N GLU A 77 2.89 -6.34 23.37
CA GLU A 77 2.41 -7.37 24.29
C GLU A 77 3.50 -8.40 24.62
N LYS A 78 4.20 -8.92 23.58
CA LYS A 78 5.12 -10.06 23.74
C LYS A 78 6.58 -9.64 23.91
N PHE A 79 6.98 -8.48 23.42
CA PHE A 79 8.36 -8.02 23.36
C PHE A 79 8.56 -6.66 24.04
N ASN A 80 7.66 -6.29 24.95
CA ASN A 80 7.73 -5.05 25.75
C ASN A 80 7.85 -3.75 24.90
N GLY A 81 7.42 -3.80 23.64
CA GLY A 81 7.48 -2.66 22.72
C GLY A 81 8.78 -2.52 21.93
N GLU A 82 9.70 -3.46 22.05
CA GLU A 82 10.95 -3.54 21.28
C GLU A 82 10.84 -4.60 20.20
N LEU A 83 11.29 -4.30 18.98
CA LEU A 83 11.33 -5.28 17.91
C LEU A 83 12.26 -6.43 18.26
N PRO A 84 11.80 -7.70 18.10
CA PRO A 84 12.65 -8.85 18.40
C PRO A 84 13.85 -8.90 17.46
N ARG A 85 15.01 -9.27 17.98
CA ARG A 85 16.22 -9.50 17.17
C ARG A 85 16.27 -10.90 16.55
N ASN A 86 15.48 -11.84 17.06
CA ASN A 86 15.37 -13.17 16.50
C ASN A 86 14.63 -13.12 15.15
N LEU A 87 15.19 -13.74 14.12
CA LEU A 87 14.66 -13.68 12.75
C LEU A 87 13.30 -14.40 12.61
N ASP A 88 13.10 -15.48 13.37
CA ASP A 88 11.84 -16.24 13.33
C ASP A 88 10.73 -15.46 14.05
N ASP A 89 11.04 -14.80 15.16
CA ASP A 89 10.10 -13.90 15.84
C ASP A 89 9.71 -12.72 14.93
N LEU A 90 10.69 -12.10 14.25
CA LEU A 90 10.42 -11.05 13.25
C LEU A 90 9.50 -11.58 12.14
N ARG A 91 9.79 -12.76 11.60
CA ARG A 91 9.02 -13.39 10.50
C ARG A 91 7.59 -13.70 10.89
N ASN A 92 7.34 -14.01 12.16
CA ASN A 92 6.03 -14.33 12.70
C ASN A 92 5.15 -13.08 12.94
N LEU A 93 5.72 -11.87 12.84
CA LEU A 93 4.94 -10.64 12.97
C LEU A 93 4.03 -10.41 11.73
N PRO A 94 2.79 -9.96 11.93
CA PRO A 94 1.87 -9.69 10.84
C PRO A 94 2.44 -8.74 9.78
N GLY A 95 2.47 -9.17 8.52
CA GLY A 95 2.93 -8.35 7.39
C GLY A 95 4.45 -8.25 7.21
N ILE A 96 5.22 -8.95 8.02
CA ILE A 96 6.68 -9.06 7.87
C ILE A 96 7.02 -10.32 7.09
N GLY A 97 7.38 -10.16 5.82
CA GLY A 97 7.87 -11.22 4.96
C GLY A 97 9.40 -11.32 4.96
N ARG A 98 9.93 -12.34 4.26
CA ARG A 98 11.38 -12.61 4.16
C ARG A 98 12.20 -11.37 3.82
N TYR A 99 11.75 -10.56 2.86
CA TYR A 99 12.38 -9.28 2.49
C TYR A 99 12.48 -8.33 3.69
N THR A 100 11.36 -8.09 4.37
CA THR A 100 11.30 -7.13 5.48
C THR A 100 12.14 -7.60 6.67
N VAL A 101 12.17 -8.92 6.93
CA VAL A 101 13.09 -9.52 7.93
C VAL A 101 14.53 -9.16 7.59
N GLY A 102 14.99 -9.44 6.35
CA GLY A 102 16.36 -9.14 5.92
C GLY A 102 16.70 -7.65 6.02
N SER A 103 15.77 -6.76 5.63
CA SER A 103 15.96 -5.31 5.74
C SER A 103 16.09 -4.86 7.20
N ILE A 104 15.18 -5.25 8.08
CA ILE A 104 15.24 -4.89 9.51
C ILE A 104 16.50 -5.46 10.14
N ALA A 105 16.78 -6.76 9.94
CA ALA A 105 17.95 -7.43 10.51
C ALA A 105 19.26 -6.78 10.08
N SER A 106 19.43 -6.49 8.80
CA SER A 106 20.68 -5.91 8.30
C SER A 106 20.80 -4.41 8.62
N ILE A 107 19.72 -3.63 8.44
CA ILE A 107 19.80 -2.17 8.59
C ILE A 107 19.76 -1.76 10.05
N ALA A 108 18.79 -2.26 10.82
CA ALA A 108 18.60 -1.87 12.22
C ALA A 108 19.49 -2.66 13.19
N PHE A 109 19.63 -3.97 12.98
CA PHE A 109 20.35 -4.84 13.91
C PHE A 109 21.78 -5.17 13.49
N LYS A 110 22.23 -4.70 12.30
CA LYS A 110 23.57 -4.92 11.74
C LYS A 110 23.93 -6.40 11.58
N MET A 111 22.93 -7.25 11.37
CA MET A 111 23.13 -8.67 11.09
C MET A 111 23.51 -8.90 9.63
N ASP A 112 24.28 -9.94 9.36
CA ASP A 112 24.64 -10.34 8.00
C ASP A 112 23.48 -11.11 7.34
N GLU A 113 22.38 -10.38 7.07
CA GLU A 113 21.18 -10.92 6.45
C GLU A 113 20.95 -10.30 5.06
N PRO A 114 20.74 -11.13 4.03
CA PRO A 114 20.41 -10.64 2.71
C PRO A 114 18.98 -10.12 2.66
N THR A 115 18.74 -9.17 1.76
CA THR A 115 17.39 -8.72 1.43
C THR A 115 17.18 -8.76 -0.08
N LEU A 116 15.93 -8.83 -0.53
CA LEU A 116 15.59 -8.91 -1.95
C LEU A 116 14.26 -8.20 -2.23
N ASP A 117 14.31 -6.89 -2.43
CA ASP A 117 13.18 -6.09 -2.88
C ASP A 117 13.02 -6.09 -4.41
N GLY A 118 12.09 -5.30 -4.92
CA GLY A 118 11.91 -5.14 -6.37
C GLY A 118 13.11 -4.52 -7.09
N ASN A 119 13.91 -3.69 -6.41
CA ASN A 119 15.12 -3.09 -6.95
C ASN A 119 16.25 -4.12 -7.03
N LEU A 120 16.53 -4.80 -5.92
CA LEU A 120 17.55 -5.84 -5.87
C LEU A 120 17.23 -7.00 -6.81
N ARG A 121 15.96 -7.42 -6.89
CA ARG A 121 15.48 -8.41 -7.86
C ARG A 121 15.87 -8.01 -9.30
N ARG A 122 15.67 -6.77 -9.67
CA ARG A 122 16.02 -6.24 -10.99
C ARG A 122 17.53 -6.14 -11.17
N VAL A 123 18.27 -5.63 -10.18
CA VAL A 123 19.74 -5.54 -10.22
C VAL A 123 20.36 -6.91 -10.41
N PHE A 124 20.02 -7.89 -9.57
CA PHE A 124 20.57 -9.25 -9.69
C PHE A 124 20.13 -9.95 -10.99
N SER A 125 18.87 -9.74 -11.43
CA SER A 125 18.43 -10.30 -12.72
C SER A 125 19.25 -9.80 -13.89
N ARG A 126 19.71 -8.54 -13.85
CA ARG A 126 20.58 -7.96 -14.89
C ARG A 126 22.06 -8.32 -14.69
N LEU A 127 22.53 -8.25 -13.46
CA LEU A 127 23.94 -8.54 -13.14
C LEU A 127 24.33 -9.95 -13.60
N TYR A 128 23.43 -10.92 -13.40
CA TYR A 128 23.65 -12.35 -13.75
C TYR A 128 22.88 -12.81 -14.99
N ASP A 129 22.24 -11.90 -15.72
CA ASP A 129 21.42 -12.16 -16.93
C ASP A 129 20.42 -13.30 -16.75
N VAL A 130 19.69 -13.32 -15.61
CA VAL A 130 18.75 -14.38 -15.23
C VAL A 130 17.61 -14.47 -16.24
N THR A 131 17.42 -15.65 -16.84
CA THR A 131 16.42 -15.92 -17.88
C THR A 131 15.12 -16.50 -17.33
N GLU A 132 15.13 -17.03 -16.12
CA GLU A 132 13.94 -17.52 -15.43
C GLU A 132 13.01 -16.37 -15.07
N PHE A 133 11.72 -16.66 -15.04
CA PHE A 133 10.73 -15.69 -14.54
C PHE A 133 11.08 -15.28 -13.11
N ALA A 134 11.46 -14.03 -12.91
CA ALA A 134 11.87 -13.50 -11.62
C ALA A 134 10.76 -13.54 -10.54
N ASP A 135 9.50 -13.66 -10.96
CA ASP A 135 8.30 -13.81 -10.12
C ASP A 135 7.79 -15.27 -10.04
N SER A 136 8.63 -16.24 -10.41
CA SER A 136 8.38 -17.68 -10.20
C SER A 136 9.15 -18.20 -8.98
N PRO A 137 8.72 -19.34 -8.37
CA PRO A 137 9.48 -19.95 -7.27
C PRO A 137 10.93 -20.27 -7.64
N ALA A 138 11.21 -20.71 -8.88
CA ALA A 138 12.54 -21.01 -9.36
C ALA A 138 13.40 -19.74 -9.47
N GLY A 139 12.89 -18.69 -10.14
CA GLY A 139 13.59 -17.42 -10.25
C GLY A 139 13.82 -16.75 -8.91
N GLU A 140 12.84 -16.80 -8.02
CA GLU A 140 12.97 -16.27 -6.65
C GLU A 140 14.08 -17.00 -5.88
N LYS A 141 14.16 -18.33 -5.97
CA LYS A 141 15.24 -19.13 -5.36
C LYS A 141 16.61 -18.72 -5.87
N ILE A 142 16.77 -18.55 -7.19
CA ILE A 142 18.02 -18.11 -7.82
C ILE A 142 18.42 -16.72 -7.31
N LEU A 143 17.50 -15.77 -7.32
CA LEU A 143 17.78 -14.39 -6.92
C LEU A 143 18.13 -14.26 -5.44
N TRP A 144 17.49 -15.04 -4.56
CA TRP A 144 17.87 -15.13 -3.16
C TRP A 144 19.24 -15.77 -2.95
N ALA A 145 19.61 -16.76 -3.76
CA ALA A 145 20.94 -17.34 -3.71
C ALA A 145 22.00 -16.30 -4.07
N TYR A 146 21.80 -15.50 -5.12
CA TYR A 146 22.71 -14.39 -5.46
C TYR A 146 22.76 -13.33 -4.36
N ALA A 147 21.62 -12.96 -3.76
CA ALA A 147 21.59 -12.00 -2.66
C ALA A 147 22.42 -12.47 -1.46
N ALA A 148 22.36 -13.76 -1.12
CA ALA A 148 23.14 -14.35 -0.04
C ALA A 148 24.63 -14.50 -0.39
N GLN A 149 24.94 -14.99 -1.59
CA GLN A 149 26.32 -15.24 -2.05
C GLN A 149 27.16 -13.97 -2.14
N ASN A 150 26.54 -12.85 -2.50
CA ASN A 150 27.27 -11.59 -2.70
C ASN A 150 27.30 -10.71 -1.44
N LEU A 151 26.70 -11.15 -0.34
CA LEU A 151 26.62 -10.37 0.88
C LEU A 151 27.98 -10.32 1.60
N PRO A 152 28.60 -9.15 1.74
CA PRO A 152 29.88 -9.05 2.43
C PRO A 152 29.69 -9.14 3.93
N LYS A 153 30.49 -9.97 4.58
CA LYS A 153 30.46 -10.17 6.04
C LYS A 153 30.74 -8.86 6.77
N GLY A 154 29.92 -8.55 7.76
CA GLY A 154 30.02 -7.34 8.61
C GLY A 154 29.61 -6.04 7.90
N LYS A 155 29.14 -6.09 6.62
CA LYS A 155 28.75 -4.90 5.84
C LYS A 155 27.38 -5.03 5.18
N ALA A 156 26.55 -5.94 5.65
CA ALA A 156 25.23 -6.21 5.07
C ALA A 156 24.32 -4.98 4.99
N SER A 157 24.32 -4.14 6.02
CA SER A 157 23.55 -2.90 6.06
C SER A 157 23.87 -1.98 4.88
N ASP A 158 25.15 -1.66 4.69
CA ASP A 158 25.59 -0.71 3.66
C ASP A 158 25.42 -1.31 2.27
N TYR A 159 25.75 -2.59 2.11
CA TYR A 159 25.60 -3.32 0.86
C TYR A 159 24.14 -3.39 0.39
N ASN A 160 23.22 -3.80 1.25
CA ASN A 160 21.80 -3.88 0.91
C ASN A 160 21.25 -2.50 0.53
N GLN A 161 21.56 -1.45 1.30
CA GLN A 161 21.14 -0.10 1.02
C GLN A 161 21.74 0.45 -0.28
N ALA A 162 23.02 0.21 -0.54
CA ALA A 162 23.68 0.62 -1.79
C ALA A 162 23.03 -0.02 -3.02
N LEU A 163 22.67 -1.31 -2.94
CA LEU A 163 21.95 -1.98 -4.03
C LEU A 163 20.53 -1.47 -4.22
N MET A 164 19.82 -1.14 -3.13
CA MET A 164 18.51 -0.49 -3.22
C MET A 164 18.62 0.86 -3.93
N ASP A 165 19.61 1.68 -3.57
CA ASP A 165 19.87 2.98 -4.21
C ASP A 165 20.28 2.83 -5.68
N LEU A 166 21.17 1.89 -5.98
CA LEU A 166 21.55 1.58 -7.35
C LEU A 166 20.32 1.23 -8.20
N GLY A 167 19.42 0.40 -7.66
CA GLY A 167 18.16 0.06 -8.30
C GLY A 167 17.23 1.24 -8.46
N ALA A 168 17.17 2.14 -7.48
CA ALA A 168 16.28 3.28 -7.51
C ALA A 168 16.76 4.41 -8.44
N THR A 169 18.08 4.59 -8.61
CA THR A 169 18.66 5.78 -9.27
C THR A 169 19.38 5.49 -10.59
N VAL A 170 20.00 4.33 -10.73
CA VAL A 170 20.84 3.97 -11.91
C VAL A 170 20.27 2.80 -12.69
N CYS A 171 20.06 1.67 -12.04
CA CYS A 171 19.52 0.46 -12.67
C CYS A 171 18.00 0.53 -12.79
N LEU A 172 17.49 1.54 -13.48
CA LEU A 172 16.05 1.86 -13.59
C LEU A 172 15.26 0.75 -14.29
N PRO A 173 13.94 0.61 -14.03
CA PRO A 173 13.07 -0.37 -14.69
C PRO A 173 13.10 -0.25 -16.22
N LYS A 174 13.05 0.98 -16.73
CA LYS A 174 13.19 1.32 -18.14
C LYS A 174 14.41 2.21 -18.34
N ASN A 175 15.11 2.04 -19.42
CA ASN A 175 16.28 2.84 -19.79
C ASN A 175 17.30 2.99 -18.64
N PRO A 176 17.91 1.87 -18.14
CA PRO A 176 18.91 1.96 -17.09
C PRO A 176 20.12 2.78 -17.57
N ILE A 177 20.72 3.55 -16.68
CA ILE A 177 21.85 4.45 -16.99
C ILE A 177 23.15 3.64 -16.83
N CYS A 178 23.37 2.65 -17.71
CA CYS A 178 24.46 1.69 -17.59
C CYS A 178 25.83 2.35 -17.55
N LEU A 179 26.06 3.42 -18.29
CA LEU A 179 27.35 4.13 -18.32
C LEU A 179 27.75 4.77 -16.98
N LEU A 180 26.77 5.01 -16.08
CA LEU A 180 27.03 5.50 -14.72
C LEU A 180 27.00 4.37 -13.68
N CYS A 181 26.82 3.11 -14.11
CA CYS A 181 26.68 2.00 -13.19
C CYS A 181 28.06 1.49 -12.72
N PRO A 182 28.36 1.49 -11.41
CA PRO A 182 29.63 0.98 -10.89
C PRO A 182 29.80 -0.53 -11.12
N LEU A 183 28.72 -1.26 -11.43
CA LEU A 183 28.74 -2.70 -11.72
C LEU A 183 28.74 -3.00 -13.23
N MET A 184 28.89 -1.99 -14.11
CA MET A 184 28.76 -2.16 -15.56
C MET A 184 29.72 -3.24 -16.12
N ALA A 185 30.99 -3.22 -15.72
CA ALA A 185 31.99 -4.13 -16.21
C ALA A 185 31.76 -5.62 -15.89
N MET A 186 30.97 -5.90 -14.83
CA MET A 186 30.61 -7.27 -14.41
C MET A 186 29.17 -7.64 -14.74
N CYS A 187 28.40 -6.74 -15.40
CA CYS A 187 27.00 -6.94 -15.67
C CYS A 187 26.78 -7.78 -16.93
N LYS A 188 26.36 -9.04 -16.76
CA LYS A 188 26.12 -9.98 -17.87
C LYS A 188 25.00 -9.51 -18.81
N ALA A 189 23.94 -8.90 -18.31
CA ALA A 189 22.90 -8.36 -19.18
C ALA A 189 23.40 -7.16 -20.02
N HIS A 190 24.36 -6.37 -19.52
CA HIS A 190 24.95 -5.30 -20.29
C HIS A 190 25.89 -5.87 -21.39
N GLU A 191 26.73 -6.83 -21.06
CA GLU A 191 27.59 -7.56 -21.98
C GLU A 191 26.80 -8.19 -23.13
N ASN A 192 25.66 -8.82 -22.82
CA ASN A 192 24.79 -9.52 -23.77
C ASN A 192 23.73 -8.59 -24.46
N GLY A 193 23.67 -7.30 -24.12
CA GLY A 193 22.67 -6.38 -24.67
C GLY A 193 21.25 -6.66 -24.23
N THR A 194 21.04 -7.45 -23.14
CA THR A 194 19.73 -7.93 -22.69
C THR A 194 19.13 -7.14 -21.52
N GLN A 195 19.74 -6.04 -21.09
CA GLN A 195 19.36 -5.29 -19.90
C GLN A 195 17.90 -4.77 -19.93
N GLN A 196 17.34 -4.55 -21.12
CA GLN A 196 15.92 -4.17 -21.26
C GLN A 196 14.96 -5.36 -21.15
N LEU A 197 15.47 -6.58 -21.34
CA LEU A 197 14.71 -7.83 -21.26
C LEU A 197 14.71 -8.42 -19.85
N ARG A 198 15.44 -7.81 -18.91
CA ARG A 198 15.57 -8.29 -17.51
C ARG A 198 14.96 -7.29 -16.53
N PRO A 199 14.29 -7.76 -15.49
CA PRO A 199 13.94 -9.17 -15.20
C PRO A 199 12.88 -9.72 -16.17
N VAL A 200 12.94 -11.01 -16.48
CA VAL A 200 11.85 -11.70 -17.19
C VAL A 200 10.69 -11.86 -16.21
N LEU A 201 9.49 -11.41 -16.60
CA LEU A 201 8.28 -11.48 -15.77
C LEU A 201 7.20 -12.30 -16.47
N LYS A 202 6.37 -12.97 -15.70
CA LYS A 202 5.20 -13.67 -16.24
C LYS A 202 4.27 -12.70 -16.97
N PRO A 203 3.63 -13.13 -18.07
CA PRO A 203 2.65 -12.32 -18.77
C PRO A 203 1.53 -11.84 -17.82
N LYS A 204 1.24 -10.55 -17.86
CA LYS A 204 0.16 -9.98 -17.04
C LYS A 204 -1.19 -10.41 -17.61
N LYS A 205 -2.08 -10.89 -16.74
CA LYS A 205 -3.50 -11.14 -17.10
C LYS A 205 -4.20 -9.83 -17.43
N LYS A 206 -5.20 -9.88 -18.30
CA LYS A 206 -6.06 -8.72 -18.59
C LYS A 206 -6.71 -8.23 -17.29
N THR A 207 -6.61 -6.93 -17.03
CA THR A 207 -7.19 -6.31 -15.85
C THR A 207 -8.70 -6.10 -16.07
N PRO A 208 -9.61 -6.73 -15.29
CA PRO A 208 -11.04 -6.55 -15.41
C PRO A 208 -11.43 -5.11 -15.08
N HIS A 209 -12.56 -4.66 -15.68
CA HIS A 209 -13.13 -3.35 -15.42
C HIS A 209 -14.54 -3.50 -14.84
N TYR A 210 -14.80 -2.81 -13.74
CA TYR A 210 -16.08 -2.81 -13.04
C TYR A 210 -16.70 -1.43 -13.04
N VAL A 211 -18.03 -1.37 -13.17
CA VAL A 211 -18.79 -0.13 -13.10
C VAL A 211 -19.61 -0.17 -11.79
N HIS A 212 -19.57 0.91 -11.04
CA HIS A 212 -20.31 1.09 -9.81
C HIS A 212 -21.18 2.33 -9.87
N ALA A 213 -22.29 2.31 -9.13
CA ALA A 213 -23.09 3.49 -8.85
C ALA A 213 -23.04 3.79 -7.34
N ALA A 214 -22.77 5.05 -6.99
CA ALA A 214 -22.67 5.51 -5.61
C ALA A 214 -23.74 6.56 -5.30
N GLY A 215 -24.41 6.41 -4.15
CA GLY A 215 -25.42 7.35 -3.65
C GLY A 215 -24.84 8.28 -2.59
N VAL A 216 -24.82 9.57 -2.89
CA VAL A 216 -24.41 10.62 -1.96
C VAL A 216 -25.65 11.19 -1.28
N ILE A 217 -25.90 10.77 -0.04
CA ILE A 217 -27.05 11.17 0.75
C ILE A 217 -26.58 12.19 1.78
N ILE A 218 -27.14 13.40 1.70
CA ILE A 218 -26.82 14.50 2.64
C ILE A 218 -28.10 15.00 3.29
N TYR A 219 -28.09 15.05 4.61
CA TYR A 219 -29.19 15.56 5.41
C TYR A 219 -28.69 16.40 6.58
N ARG A 220 -29.22 17.62 6.74
CA ARG A 220 -28.85 18.57 7.81
C ARG A 220 -27.34 18.72 8.00
N GLY A 221 -26.59 18.93 6.91
CA GLY A 221 -25.14 19.13 6.95
C GLY A 221 -24.30 17.89 7.26
N ARG A 222 -24.91 16.69 7.21
CA ARG A 222 -24.24 15.39 7.41
C ARG A 222 -24.35 14.53 6.16
N ALA A 223 -23.29 13.81 5.83
CA ALA A 223 -23.28 12.78 4.79
C ALA A 223 -23.46 11.40 5.41
N LEU A 224 -24.20 10.52 4.73
CA LEU A 224 -24.29 9.12 5.10
C LEU A 224 -23.10 8.37 4.50
N LEU A 225 -22.30 7.74 5.35
CA LEU A 225 -21.19 6.88 4.96
C LEU A 225 -21.49 5.42 5.34
N ALA A 226 -20.93 4.49 4.58
CA ALA A 226 -20.90 3.08 4.89
C ALA A 226 -19.48 2.66 5.26
N GLN A 227 -19.32 1.84 6.29
CA GLN A 227 -18.03 1.24 6.62
C GLN A 227 -17.89 -0.09 5.88
N ARG A 228 -16.79 -0.26 5.18
CA ARG A 228 -16.46 -1.52 4.49
C ARG A 228 -16.23 -2.66 5.48
N PRO A 229 -16.48 -3.90 5.06
CA PRO A 229 -16.22 -5.09 5.89
C PRO A 229 -14.79 -5.13 6.44
N PRO A 230 -14.53 -5.94 7.49
CA PRO A 230 -13.19 -6.08 8.08
C PRO A 230 -12.17 -6.73 7.13
N ASP A 231 -12.65 -7.37 6.07
CA ASP A 231 -11.85 -8.11 5.10
C ASP A 231 -12.00 -7.55 3.69
N GLY A 232 -11.05 -7.90 2.82
CA GLY A 232 -11.07 -7.52 1.41
C GLY A 232 -10.46 -6.14 1.12
N LEU A 233 -10.80 -5.61 -0.06
CA LEU A 233 -10.26 -4.33 -0.53
C LEU A 233 -10.73 -3.18 0.33
N LEU A 234 -9.80 -2.30 0.74
CA LEU A 234 -10.08 -1.11 1.55
C LEU A 234 -10.86 -1.44 2.85
N ALA A 235 -10.61 -2.61 3.44
CA ALA A 235 -11.28 -3.07 4.64
C ALA A 235 -11.27 -2.02 5.77
N ARG A 236 -12.38 -1.89 6.50
CA ARG A 236 -12.60 -0.92 7.60
C ARG A 236 -12.59 0.56 7.19
N MET A 237 -12.33 0.89 5.92
CA MET A 237 -12.42 2.27 5.44
C MET A 237 -13.87 2.68 5.20
N TRP A 238 -14.08 3.97 5.10
CA TRP A 238 -15.41 4.56 4.84
C TRP A 238 -15.58 4.82 3.34
N GLU A 239 -16.80 4.64 2.87
CA GLU A 239 -17.21 4.89 1.48
C GLU A 239 -18.61 5.51 1.44
N PHE A 240 -18.96 6.16 0.34
CA PHE A 240 -20.37 6.44 0.07
C PHE A 240 -21.08 5.14 -0.27
N PRO A 241 -22.33 4.92 0.20
CA PRO A 241 -23.08 3.73 -0.16
C PRO A 241 -23.07 3.48 -1.67
N ASN A 242 -22.56 2.33 -2.11
CA ASN A 242 -22.39 2.02 -3.53
C ASN A 242 -22.57 0.53 -3.82
N GLY A 243 -22.65 0.19 -5.09
CA GLY A 243 -22.64 -1.20 -5.53
C GLY A 243 -22.33 -1.31 -7.02
N ARG A 244 -21.98 -2.55 -7.44
CA ARG A 244 -21.68 -2.86 -8.82
C ARG A 244 -22.96 -2.82 -9.66
N VAL A 245 -22.85 -2.28 -10.88
CA VAL A 245 -23.93 -2.21 -11.86
C VAL A 245 -23.51 -2.85 -13.17
N ALA A 246 -24.47 -3.36 -13.92
CA ALA A 246 -24.23 -4.10 -15.16
C ALA A 246 -24.41 -3.24 -16.42
N ALA A 247 -25.42 -2.36 -16.45
CA ALA A 247 -25.78 -1.58 -17.63
C ALA A 247 -25.88 -0.07 -17.32
N ASP A 248 -27.03 0.40 -16.86
CA ASP A 248 -27.28 1.84 -16.64
C ASP A 248 -27.10 2.20 -15.14
N PRO A 249 -25.98 2.86 -14.77
CA PRO A 249 -25.72 3.21 -13.37
C PRO A 249 -26.83 4.07 -12.75
N ALA A 250 -27.50 4.89 -13.53
CA ALA A 250 -28.53 5.79 -13.04
C ALA A 250 -29.84 5.06 -12.73
N LYS A 251 -30.18 4.02 -13.49
CA LYS A 251 -31.38 3.20 -13.27
C LYS A 251 -31.14 2.15 -12.19
N GLU A 252 -29.96 1.55 -12.17
CA GLU A 252 -29.62 0.46 -11.25
C GLU A 252 -29.30 0.94 -9.83
N LEU A 253 -28.91 2.21 -9.64
CA LEU A 253 -28.51 2.77 -8.35
C LEU A 253 -29.48 2.42 -7.22
N ILE A 254 -30.79 2.61 -7.46
CA ILE A 254 -31.83 2.41 -6.42
C ILE A 254 -31.83 0.95 -5.96
N ASN A 255 -31.78 0.02 -6.90
CA ASN A 255 -31.81 -1.40 -6.62
C ASN A 255 -30.56 -1.85 -5.86
N VAL A 256 -29.38 -1.37 -6.27
CA VAL A 256 -28.09 -1.72 -5.64
C VAL A 256 -28.03 -1.22 -4.22
N LEU A 257 -28.44 0.02 -3.97
CA LEU A 257 -28.44 0.61 -2.62
C LEU A 257 -29.47 -0.05 -1.70
N ASN A 258 -30.63 -0.42 -2.24
CA ASN A 258 -31.63 -1.16 -1.49
C ASN A 258 -31.12 -2.57 -1.14
N ALA A 259 -30.54 -3.29 -2.09
CA ALA A 259 -30.02 -4.64 -1.87
C ALA A 259 -28.87 -4.66 -0.84
N ALA A 260 -27.89 -3.75 -0.99
CA ALA A 260 -26.69 -3.75 -0.15
C ALA A 260 -26.92 -3.15 1.25
N TYR A 261 -27.73 -2.12 1.35
CA TYR A 261 -27.87 -1.32 2.59
C TYR A 261 -29.30 -1.20 3.10
N ARG A 262 -30.30 -1.70 2.39
CA ARG A 262 -31.76 -1.50 2.61
C ARG A 262 -32.14 -0.02 2.56
N LEU A 263 -31.41 0.77 1.75
CA LEU A 263 -31.67 2.20 1.56
C LEU A 263 -32.73 2.39 0.46
N LYS A 264 -33.85 3.01 0.81
CA LYS A 264 -34.87 3.45 -0.15
C LYS A 264 -34.53 4.88 -0.58
N VAL A 265 -33.84 5.03 -1.70
CA VAL A 265 -33.38 6.33 -2.19
C VAL A 265 -34.20 6.83 -3.36
N LYS A 266 -34.31 8.17 -3.47
CA LYS A 266 -34.75 8.88 -4.66
C LYS A 266 -33.55 9.60 -5.26
N ARG A 267 -33.16 9.21 -6.45
CA ARG A 267 -32.06 9.86 -7.19
C ARG A 267 -32.47 11.29 -7.58
N LYS A 268 -31.55 12.24 -7.42
CA LYS A 268 -31.71 13.65 -7.83
C LYS A 268 -30.86 13.94 -9.07
N GLU A 269 -29.61 14.29 -8.86
CA GLU A 269 -28.67 14.74 -9.87
C GLU A 269 -27.40 13.89 -9.95
N ALA A 270 -26.73 13.91 -11.08
CA ALA A 270 -25.42 13.29 -11.25
C ALA A 270 -24.33 14.23 -10.71
N LEU A 271 -23.50 13.73 -9.81
CA LEU A 271 -22.32 14.45 -9.29
C LEU A 271 -21.08 14.20 -10.15
N GLY A 272 -21.18 13.31 -11.14
CA GLY A 272 -20.13 12.99 -12.10
C GLY A 272 -19.56 11.60 -11.93
N THR A 273 -18.51 11.34 -12.72
CA THR A 273 -17.88 10.02 -12.84
C THR A 273 -16.43 10.10 -12.37
N ILE A 274 -15.98 9.07 -11.66
CA ILE A 274 -14.61 8.92 -11.19
C ILE A 274 -14.06 7.59 -11.69
N GLN A 275 -12.88 7.62 -12.30
CA GLN A 275 -12.17 6.43 -12.75
C GLN A 275 -10.94 6.20 -11.89
N HIS A 276 -10.71 4.95 -11.51
CA HIS A 276 -9.54 4.56 -10.75
C HIS A 276 -9.04 3.17 -11.17
N ALA A 277 -7.71 2.98 -11.17
CA ALA A 277 -7.09 1.69 -11.43
C ALA A 277 -6.47 1.17 -10.13
N TYR A 278 -6.95 0.02 -9.68
CA TYR A 278 -6.30 -0.80 -8.68
C TYR A 278 -5.33 -1.78 -9.36
N THR A 279 -4.50 -2.44 -8.60
CA THR A 279 -3.52 -3.42 -9.13
C THR A 279 -4.18 -4.56 -9.91
N HIS A 280 -5.38 -4.99 -9.49
CA HIS A 280 -6.04 -6.19 -10.02
C HIS A 280 -7.28 -5.88 -10.86
N PHE A 281 -7.79 -4.65 -10.86
CA PHE A 281 -8.94 -4.24 -11.65
C PHE A 281 -9.00 -2.72 -11.81
N LYS A 282 -9.80 -2.28 -12.79
CA LYS A 282 -10.18 -0.88 -12.96
C LYS A 282 -11.61 -0.69 -12.49
N VAL A 283 -11.94 0.49 -11.99
CA VAL A 283 -13.30 0.85 -11.60
C VAL A 283 -13.70 2.20 -12.16
N THR A 284 -14.94 2.29 -12.64
CA THR A 284 -15.63 3.54 -12.94
C THR A 284 -16.80 3.68 -11.98
N VAL A 285 -16.84 4.75 -11.21
CA VAL A 285 -17.90 5.02 -10.23
C VAL A 285 -18.70 6.25 -10.67
N HIS A 286 -19.99 6.06 -10.88
CA HIS A 286 -20.95 7.12 -11.16
C HIS A 286 -21.58 7.56 -9.83
N ALA A 287 -21.33 8.79 -9.41
CA ALA A 287 -21.85 9.34 -8.17
C ALA A 287 -23.12 10.16 -8.43
N PHE A 288 -24.15 9.95 -7.60
CA PHE A 288 -25.44 10.62 -7.70
C PHE A 288 -25.85 11.20 -6.35
N ARG A 289 -26.37 12.42 -6.34
CA ARG A 289 -27.08 12.97 -5.19
C ARG A 289 -28.38 12.23 -5.00
N CYS A 290 -28.68 11.87 -3.76
CA CYS A 290 -29.88 11.13 -3.42
C CYS A 290 -30.57 11.71 -2.17
N ASP A 291 -31.91 11.66 -2.16
CA ASP A 291 -32.69 11.75 -0.94
C ASP A 291 -32.96 10.34 -0.42
N CYS A 292 -33.00 10.18 0.88
CA CYS A 292 -33.35 8.93 1.53
C CYS A 292 -34.16 9.19 2.80
N ALA A 293 -35.28 8.50 2.95
CA ALA A 293 -36.06 8.50 4.18
C ALA A 293 -36.97 7.26 4.22
N PRO A 294 -37.14 6.61 5.40
CA PRO A 294 -36.26 6.68 6.55
C PRO A 294 -34.97 5.91 6.35
N ILE A 295 -33.93 6.22 7.14
CA ILE A 295 -32.68 5.45 7.10
C ILE A 295 -32.81 4.26 8.03
N PRO A 296 -32.50 3.03 7.54
CA PRO A 296 -32.57 1.84 8.37
C PRO A 296 -31.52 1.87 9.47
N LYS A 297 -31.82 1.28 10.62
CA LYS A 297 -30.81 0.98 11.63
C LYS A 297 -29.83 -0.05 11.06
N ASN A 298 -28.63 0.41 10.73
CA ASN A 298 -27.55 -0.44 10.23
C ASN A 298 -26.24 0.01 10.87
N LYS A 299 -25.58 -0.90 11.60
CA LYS A 299 -24.33 -0.61 12.33
C LYS A 299 -23.17 -0.19 11.43
N ASN A 300 -23.23 -0.52 10.15
CA ASN A 300 -22.22 -0.15 9.17
C ASN A 300 -22.51 1.20 8.50
N LEU A 301 -23.64 1.86 8.81
CA LEU A 301 -23.96 3.18 8.28
C LEU A 301 -23.79 4.23 9.39
N LYS A 302 -23.18 5.36 9.05
CA LYS A 302 -22.90 6.48 9.97
C LYS A 302 -23.19 7.80 9.30
N TRP A 303 -23.92 8.68 10.02
CA TRP A 303 -24.04 10.08 9.67
C TRP A 303 -22.80 10.85 10.14
N VAL A 304 -22.07 11.43 9.22
CA VAL A 304 -20.85 12.19 9.47
C VAL A 304 -21.07 13.63 9.07
N ARG A 305 -20.70 14.58 9.92
CA ARG A 305 -20.73 16.00 9.56
C ARG A 305 -19.82 16.23 8.36
N LEU A 306 -20.23 17.10 7.43
CA LEU A 306 -19.42 17.34 6.22
C LEU A 306 -18.03 17.91 6.57
N ALA A 307 -17.88 18.66 7.66
CA ALA A 307 -16.61 19.16 8.16
C ALA A 307 -15.69 18.07 8.74
N GLU A 308 -16.25 16.91 9.08
CA GLU A 308 -15.52 15.76 9.68
C GLU A 308 -15.20 14.66 8.66
N LEU A 309 -15.46 14.88 7.37
CA LEU A 309 -15.20 13.87 6.35
C LEU A 309 -13.71 13.51 6.24
N ASP A 310 -12.82 14.45 6.56
CA ASP A 310 -11.38 14.21 6.53
C ASP A 310 -10.89 13.38 7.71
N ASP A 311 -11.66 13.26 8.78
CA ASP A 311 -11.37 12.39 9.94
C ASP A 311 -11.76 10.92 9.68
N HIS A 312 -12.40 10.64 8.56
CA HIS A 312 -12.87 9.32 8.17
C HIS A 312 -12.03 8.80 7.00
N PRO A 313 -11.16 7.78 7.20
CA PRO A 313 -10.29 7.27 6.14
C PRO A 313 -11.10 6.68 4.99
N MET A 314 -10.83 7.14 3.78
CA MET A 314 -11.54 6.78 2.56
C MET A 314 -10.61 6.28 1.47
N GLY A 315 -11.14 5.42 0.58
CA GLY A 315 -10.50 5.12 -0.69
C GLY A 315 -10.41 6.36 -1.59
N LYS A 316 -9.46 6.38 -2.52
CA LYS A 316 -9.23 7.54 -3.42
C LYS A 316 -10.48 7.98 -4.16
N VAL A 317 -11.35 7.04 -4.54
CA VAL A 317 -12.62 7.33 -5.23
C VAL A 317 -13.55 8.11 -4.30
N ASP A 318 -13.78 7.60 -3.09
CA ASP A 318 -14.69 8.21 -2.13
C ASP A 318 -14.17 9.55 -1.62
N ARG A 319 -12.85 9.68 -1.43
CA ARG A 319 -12.23 10.96 -1.10
C ARG A 319 -12.42 12.00 -2.21
N GLN A 320 -12.41 11.59 -3.49
CA GLN A 320 -12.71 12.50 -4.60
C GLN A 320 -14.20 12.92 -4.61
N ILE A 321 -15.13 12.01 -4.29
CA ILE A 321 -16.55 12.36 -4.12
C ILE A 321 -16.72 13.35 -2.98
N ALA A 322 -16.10 13.09 -1.82
CA ALA A 322 -16.13 13.98 -0.65
C ALA A 322 -15.65 15.40 -1.00
N ARG A 323 -14.53 15.52 -1.71
CA ARG A 323 -14.02 16.83 -2.16
C ARG A 323 -14.95 17.55 -3.12
N LYS A 324 -15.64 16.83 -4.00
CA LYS A 324 -16.63 17.44 -4.91
C LYS A 324 -17.79 18.05 -4.16
N ILE A 325 -18.38 17.32 -3.20
CA ILE A 325 -19.53 17.82 -2.42
C ILE A 325 -19.17 18.99 -1.49
N LEU A 326 -17.92 19.08 -1.04
CA LEU A 326 -17.45 20.21 -0.24
C LEU A 326 -17.23 21.48 -1.07
N ARG A 327 -16.89 21.34 -2.37
CA ARG A 327 -16.68 22.46 -3.30
C ARG A 327 -17.98 22.98 -3.92
N SER A 328 -19.05 22.20 -3.91
CA SER A 328 -20.37 22.56 -4.46
C SER A 328 -21.26 23.35 -3.50
N ARG A 329 -20.69 23.84 -2.40
CA ARG A 329 -21.27 24.74 -1.41
C ARG A 329 -20.82 26.17 -1.69
#